data_673a2988a4ce78ce70129912407ddf7d
#
_entry.id   673a2988a4ce78ce70129912407ddf7d
#
_cell.length_a   1.000
_cell.length_b   1.000
_cell.length_c   1.000
_cell.angle_alpha   90.00
_cell.angle_beta   90.00
_cell.angle_gamma   90.00
#
_symmetry.space_group_name_H-M   'P 1'
#
loop_
_entity.id
_entity.type
_entity.pdbx_description
1 polymer ?
#
loop_
_entity_poly.entity_id
_entity_poly.type
_entity_poly.pdbx_seq_one_letter_code
_entity_poly.pdbx_strand_id
1 'polypeptide(L)'
;TQRMIKLIFAIVTSLVLWLLPADSFGIDGQTVIEQRTIAIFAFATLMWVLEAIPAWCTSVVVVVLLMFTTSDSSLWFFREGIPAEELGKLTSYKSIMACFADPIIMLFIGGFILAIAATKTGLDSMLARVMLKPFGTQSRFVLLGFLVVTGVFSMFLSNTATAAMMLTFLAPVLKA
;
A
#
# COMPACT_ATOMS: atom_id res chain seq x y z
N THR A 1 22.69 -4.19 7.51
CA THR A 1 23.29 -2.97 6.91
C THR A 1 22.41 -2.41 5.79
N GLN A 2 21.94 -3.22 4.81
CA GLN A 2 21.12 -2.73 3.69
C GLN A 2 19.78 -2.11 4.13
N ARG A 3 19.07 -2.70 5.11
CA ARG A 3 17.81 -2.14 5.64
C ARG A 3 18.02 -0.77 6.27
N MET A 4 19.11 -0.58 7.00
CA MET A 4 19.45 0.71 7.60
C MET A 4 19.69 1.79 6.54
N ILE A 5 20.41 1.45 5.47
CA ILE A 5 20.67 2.39 4.36
C ILE A 5 19.34 2.81 3.68
N LYS A 6 18.46 1.86 3.39
CA LYS A 6 17.14 2.14 2.81
C LYS A 6 16.29 3.05 3.72
N LEU A 7 16.29 2.77 5.01
CA LEU A 7 15.58 3.56 6.02
C LEU A 7 16.13 4.98 6.12
N ILE A 8 17.46 5.12 6.22
CA ILE A 8 18.11 6.42 6.27
C ILE A 8 17.84 7.21 5.00
N PHE A 9 17.94 6.58 3.83
CA PHE A 9 17.65 7.22 2.55
C PHE A 9 16.21 7.77 2.49
N ALA A 10 15.22 6.97 2.88
CA ALA A 10 13.82 7.39 2.89
C ALA A 10 13.57 8.54 3.86
N ILE A 11 14.15 8.47 5.08
CA ILE A 11 14.01 9.53 6.08
C ILE A 11 14.69 10.82 5.60
N VAL A 12 15.92 10.74 5.11
CA VAL A 12 16.67 11.91 4.65
C VAL A 12 15.96 12.59 3.48
N THR A 13 15.51 11.81 2.48
CA THR A 13 14.77 12.36 1.33
C THR A 13 13.50 13.08 1.78
N SER A 14 12.72 12.46 2.67
CA SER A 14 11.48 13.06 3.18
C SER A 14 11.75 14.30 4.04
N LEU A 15 12.82 14.29 4.82
CA LEU A 15 13.23 15.44 5.62
C LEU A 15 13.69 16.60 4.75
N VAL A 16 14.42 16.33 3.68
CA VAL A 16 14.80 17.35 2.69
C VAL A 16 13.54 17.97 2.07
N LEU A 17 12.59 17.16 1.63
CA LEU A 17 11.32 17.66 1.09
C LEU A 17 10.52 18.47 2.12
N TRP A 18 10.59 18.10 3.38
CA TRP A 18 9.94 18.82 4.48
C TRP A 18 10.54 20.19 4.75
N LEU A 19 11.87 20.32 4.63
CA LEU A 19 12.60 21.54 4.93
C LEU A 19 12.70 22.52 3.74
N LEU A 20 12.34 22.08 2.54
CA LEU A 20 12.29 22.94 1.36
C LEU A 20 11.23 24.04 1.56
N PRO A 21 11.41 25.25 1.04
CA PRO A 21 10.37 26.27 0.97
C PRO A 21 9.15 25.77 0.16
N ALA A 22 7.94 26.20 0.52
CA ALA A 22 6.71 25.77 -0.16
C ALA A 22 6.73 26.06 -1.66
N ASP A 23 7.37 27.15 -2.10
CA ASP A 23 7.49 27.55 -3.49
C ASP A 23 8.42 26.66 -4.33
N SER A 24 9.18 25.75 -3.71
CA SER A 24 10.19 24.93 -4.39
C SER A 24 9.62 23.95 -5.42
N PHE A 25 8.34 23.61 -5.31
CA PHE A 25 7.67 22.68 -6.24
C PHE A 25 7.08 23.36 -7.46
N GLY A 26 7.18 24.69 -7.59
CA GLY A 26 6.62 25.44 -8.71
C GLY A 26 5.09 25.44 -8.76
N ILE A 27 4.45 25.21 -7.64
CA ILE A 27 2.99 25.25 -7.47
C ILE A 27 2.65 26.59 -6.83
N ASP A 28 2.06 27.50 -7.59
CA ASP A 28 1.67 28.81 -7.11
C ASP A 28 0.63 28.67 -5.98
N GLY A 29 0.90 29.30 -4.82
CA GLY A 29 0.01 29.31 -3.68
C GLY A 29 0.04 28.02 -2.82
N GLN A 30 1.07 27.20 -2.93
CA GLN A 30 1.24 26.00 -2.11
C GLN A 30 1.42 26.40 -0.64
N THR A 31 0.65 25.74 0.22
CA THR A 31 0.69 25.96 1.68
C THR A 31 1.67 25.02 2.38
N VAL A 32 2.09 25.41 3.59
CA VAL A 32 2.97 24.59 4.43
C VAL A 32 2.36 23.21 4.75
N ILE A 33 1.05 23.14 4.97
CA ILE A 33 0.35 21.86 5.23
C ILE A 33 0.40 20.94 4.00
N GLU A 34 0.21 21.48 2.80
CA GLU A 34 0.30 20.70 1.55
C GLU A 34 1.70 20.19 1.33
N GLN A 35 2.71 21.00 1.55
CA GLN A 35 4.11 20.58 1.45
C GLN A 35 4.46 19.47 2.45
N ARG A 36 4.05 19.59 3.71
CA ARG A 36 4.24 18.53 4.70
C ARG A 36 3.55 17.23 4.29
N THR A 37 2.36 17.33 3.72
CA THR A 37 1.62 16.20 3.19
C THR A 37 2.39 15.51 2.05
N ILE A 38 3.00 16.30 1.14
CA ILE A 38 3.86 15.76 0.05
C ILE A 38 5.09 15.06 0.63
N ALA A 39 5.74 15.63 1.64
CA ALA A 39 6.89 15.02 2.29
C ALA A 39 6.54 13.68 2.98
N ILE A 40 5.38 13.63 3.67
CA ILE A 40 4.87 12.40 4.29
C ILE A 40 4.48 11.37 3.22
N PHE A 41 3.89 11.80 2.10
CA PHE A 41 3.57 10.91 0.98
C PHE A 41 4.85 10.31 0.35
N ALA A 42 5.88 11.12 0.16
CA ALA A 42 7.17 10.64 -0.32
C ALA A 42 7.80 9.63 0.66
N PHE A 43 7.71 9.90 1.97
CA PHE A 43 8.13 8.96 3.01
C PHE A 43 7.40 7.62 2.90
N ALA A 44 6.08 7.64 2.82
CA ALA A 44 5.25 6.44 2.69
C ALA A 44 5.63 5.63 1.44
N THR A 45 5.74 6.30 0.30
CA THR A 45 6.08 5.68 -0.99
C THR A 45 7.46 5.02 -0.93
N LEU A 46 8.47 5.74 -0.44
CA LEU A 46 9.83 5.21 -0.32
C LEU A 46 9.88 4.01 0.65
N MET A 47 9.19 4.08 1.79
CA MET A 47 9.16 2.97 2.75
C MET A 47 8.48 1.73 2.18
N TRP A 48 7.40 1.87 1.42
CA TRP A 48 6.71 0.75 0.78
C TRP A 48 7.51 0.15 -0.38
N VAL A 49 8.11 0.99 -1.24
CA VAL A 49 8.92 0.53 -2.38
C VAL A 49 10.22 -0.13 -1.94
N LEU A 50 10.88 0.44 -0.93
CA LEU A 50 12.15 -0.08 -0.42
C LEU A 50 11.97 -1.26 0.55
N GLU A 51 10.76 -1.48 1.05
CA GLU A 51 10.45 -2.52 2.05
C GLU A 51 11.40 -2.49 3.27
N ALA A 52 11.75 -1.26 3.71
CA ALA A 52 12.68 -1.06 4.81
C ALA A 52 12.10 -1.53 6.15
N ILE A 53 10.79 -1.33 6.34
CA ILE A 53 10.01 -1.78 7.50
C ILE A 53 8.71 -2.46 7.00
N PRO A 54 8.03 -3.27 7.84
CA PRO A 54 6.75 -3.86 7.48
C PRO A 54 5.74 -2.79 7.04
N ALA A 55 4.95 -3.07 5.99
CA ALA A 55 4.01 -2.11 5.41
C ALA A 55 3.01 -1.53 6.43
N TRP A 56 2.53 -2.35 7.37
CA TRP A 56 1.63 -1.90 8.42
C TRP A 56 2.27 -0.88 9.38
N CYS A 57 3.57 -1.05 9.69
CA CYS A 57 4.32 -0.07 10.49
C CYS A 57 4.39 1.27 9.77
N THR A 58 4.70 1.27 8.46
CA THR A 58 4.71 2.48 7.63
C THR A 58 3.36 3.19 7.67
N SER A 59 2.26 2.45 7.52
CA SER A 59 0.90 3.01 7.55
C SER A 59 0.58 3.68 8.88
N VAL A 60 0.91 3.04 10.00
CA VAL A 60 0.72 3.63 11.35
C VAL A 60 1.57 4.90 11.52
N VAL A 61 2.84 4.86 11.13
CA VAL A 61 3.74 6.03 11.21
C VAL A 61 3.21 7.19 10.38
N VAL A 62 2.71 6.93 9.17
CA VAL A 62 2.10 7.97 8.30
C VAL A 62 0.90 8.63 8.98
N VAL A 63 -0.01 7.84 9.56
CA VAL A 63 -1.17 8.39 10.29
C VAL A 63 -0.72 9.24 11.48
N VAL A 64 0.26 8.77 12.25
CA VAL A 64 0.82 9.52 13.39
C VAL A 64 1.46 10.83 12.93
N LEU A 65 2.25 10.80 11.84
CA LEU A 65 2.85 12.01 11.28
C LEU A 65 1.80 13.01 10.83
N LEU A 66 0.76 12.57 10.11
CA LEU A 66 -0.36 13.44 9.71
C LEU A 66 -1.08 14.04 10.92
N MET A 67 -1.36 13.22 11.95
CA MET A 67 -2.00 13.68 13.17
C MET A 67 -1.21 14.79 13.87
N PHE A 68 0.09 14.61 14.03
CA PHE A 68 0.91 15.54 14.82
C PHE A 68 1.35 16.78 14.04
N THR A 69 1.34 16.74 12.71
CA THR A 69 1.94 17.82 11.91
C THR A 69 0.95 18.60 11.06
N THR A 70 -0.13 17.94 10.57
CA THR A 70 -1.07 18.56 9.62
C THR A 70 -2.49 18.69 10.14
N SER A 71 -2.83 18.05 11.29
CA SER A 71 -4.20 18.09 11.81
C SER A 71 -4.52 19.35 12.60
N ASP A 72 -5.81 19.57 12.82
CA ASP A 72 -6.33 20.61 13.72
C ASP A 72 -5.89 20.41 15.19
N SER A 73 -5.51 19.17 15.56
CA SER A 73 -4.93 18.80 16.84
C SER A 73 -3.40 18.65 16.81
N SER A 74 -2.74 19.17 15.78
CA SER A 74 -1.28 19.08 15.65
C SER A 74 -0.56 19.81 16.78
N LEU A 75 0.65 19.36 17.07
CA LEU A 75 1.49 19.92 18.13
C LEU A 75 1.76 21.41 17.86
N TRP A 76 1.65 22.24 18.90
CA TRP A 76 1.73 23.70 18.82
C TRP A 76 3.00 24.20 18.12
N PHE A 77 4.15 23.59 18.36
CA PHE A 77 5.44 24.01 17.78
C PHE A 77 5.52 23.84 16.25
N PHE A 78 4.66 23.03 15.65
CA PHE A 78 4.57 22.94 14.19
C PHE A 78 3.75 24.07 13.56
N ARG A 79 3.04 24.86 14.37
CA ARG A 79 2.23 26.00 13.92
C ARG A 79 2.83 27.33 14.30
N GLU A 80 3.63 27.35 15.36
CA GLU A 80 4.18 28.58 15.92
C GLU A 80 5.07 29.30 14.90
N GLY A 81 4.84 30.61 14.75
CA GLY A 81 5.62 31.46 13.85
C GLY A 81 5.23 31.40 12.37
N ILE A 82 4.22 30.62 11.99
CA ILE A 82 3.75 30.54 10.58
C ILE A 82 2.46 31.35 10.46
N PRO A 83 2.39 32.36 9.55
CA PRO A 83 1.16 33.09 9.25
C PRO A 83 0.04 32.14 8.82
N ALA A 84 -1.21 32.43 9.21
CA ALA A 84 -2.35 31.58 8.89
C ALA A 84 -2.58 31.40 7.38
N GLU A 85 -2.23 32.42 6.59
CA GLU A 85 -2.32 32.40 5.12
C GLU A 85 -1.34 31.42 4.49
N GLU A 86 -0.13 31.31 5.04
CA GLU A 86 0.92 30.40 4.56
C GLU A 86 0.72 28.98 5.11
N LEU A 87 0.17 28.84 6.32
CA LEU A 87 -0.04 27.56 6.95
C LEU A 87 -1.00 26.69 6.13
N GLY A 88 -2.09 27.29 5.65
CA GLY A 88 -3.11 26.60 4.89
C GLY A 88 -4.18 25.90 5.75
N LYS A 89 -5.02 25.10 5.10
CA LYS A 89 -6.16 24.44 5.78
C LYS A 89 -5.71 23.19 6.54
N LEU A 90 -5.88 23.20 7.85
CA LEU A 90 -5.62 22.03 8.69
C LEU A 90 -6.62 20.91 8.39
N THR A 91 -6.15 19.69 8.40
CA THR A 91 -7.00 18.49 8.23
C THR A 91 -7.63 18.14 9.58
N SER A 92 -8.93 17.82 9.60
CA SER A 92 -9.56 17.38 10.84
C SER A 92 -8.97 16.05 11.31
N TYR A 93 -8.59 15.97 12.58
CA TYR A 93 -8.11 14.72 13.18
C TYR A 93 -9.14 13.59 13.06
N LYS A 94 -10.44 13.92 13.08
CA LYS A 94 -11.54 12.96 12.88
C LYS A 94 -11.48 12.34 11.48
N SER A 95 -11.18 13.15 10.45
CA SER A 95 -11.03 12.65 9.07
C SER A 95 -9.82 11.74 8.93
N ILE A 96 -8.71 12.05 9.59
CA ILE A 96 -7.53 11.19 9.59
C ILE A 96 -7.83 9.86 10.29
N MET A 97 -8.48 9.89 11.45
CA MET A 97 -8.84 8.69 12.19
C MET A 97 -9.94 7.86 11.53
N ALA A 98 -10.80 8.49 10.72
CA ALA A 98 -11.86 7.79 9.99
C ALA A 98 -11.32 6.76 9.00
N CYS A 99 -10.06 6.88 8.55
CA CYS A 99 -9.44 5.88 7.68
C CYS A 99 -9.40 4.47 8.29
N PHE A 100 -9.40 4.32 9.62
CA PHE A 100 -9.42 3.00 10.27
C PHE A 100 -10.80 2.32 10.25
N ALA A 101 -11.86 3.07 10.03
CA ALA A 101 -13.23 2.58 10.01
C ALA A 101 -13.94 2.84 8.67
N ASP A 102 -13.16 3.03 7.60
CA ASP A 102 -13.72 3.22 6.27
C ASP A 102 -14.50 1.97 5.81
N PRO A 103 -15.69 2.12 5.22
CA PRO A 103 -16.49 1.00 4.71
C PRO A 103 -15.71 0.10 3.73
N ILE A 104 -14.79 0.65 2.95
CA ILE A 104 -13.95 -0.11 2.02
C ILE A 104 -13.03 -1.08 2.78
N ILE A 105 -12.50 -0.67 3.93
CA ILE A 105 -11.68 -1.56 4.78
C ILE A 105 -12.51 -2.73 5.31
N MET A 106 -13.76 -2.47 5.71
CA MET A 106 -14.68 -3.53 6.13
C MET A 106 -14.97 -4.52 5.00
N LEU A 107 -15.13 -4.02 3.77
CA LEU A 107 -15.28 -4.85 2.59
C LEU A 107 -14.04 -5.75 2.36
N PHE A 108 -12.84 -5.19 2.47
CA PHE A 108 -11.59 -5.97 2.35
C PHE A 108 -11.45 -7.02 3.45
N ILE A 109 -11.79 -6.69 4.69
CA ILE A 109 -11.76 -7.68 5.80
C ILE A 109 -12.69 -8.85 5.49
N GLY A 110 -13.93 -8.58 5.02
CA GLY A 110 -14.85 -9.61 4.58
C GLY A 110 -14.27 -10.47 3.45
N GLY A 111 -13.67 -9.84 2.45
CA GLY A 111 -12.99 -10.53 1.34
C GLY A 111 -11.84 -11.42 1.82
N PHE A 112 -11.02 -10.97 2.75
CA PHE A 112 -9.92 -11.78 3.32
C PHE A 112 -10.43 -12.98 4.11
N ILE A 113 -11.52 -12.82 4.86
CA ILE A 113 -12.15 -13.95 5.59
C ILE A 113 -12.65 -15.01 4.59
N LEU A 114 -13.31 -14.58 3.51
CA LEU A 114 -13.76 -15.48 2.44
C LEU A 114 -12.57 -16.17 1.74
N ALA A 115 -11.51 -15.44 1.46
CA ALA A 115 -10.29 -15.99 0.86
C ALA A 115 -9.64 -17.05 1.76
N ILE A 116 -9.53 -16.80 3.07
CA ILE A 116 -9.00 -17.77 4.04
C ILE A 116 -9.90 -19.02 4.09
N ALA A 117 -11.22 -18.84 4.08
CA ALA A 117 -12.17 -19.94 4.05
C ALA A 117 -12.02 -20.79 2.78
N ALA A 118 -11.89 -20.14 1.62
CA ALA A 118 -11.68 -20.82 0.33
C ALA A 118 -10.38 -21.65 0.35
N THR A 119 -9.29 -21.09 0.88
CA THR A 119 -8.02 -21.82 1.00
C THR A 119 -8.12 -23.00 1.97
N LYS A 120 -8.76 -22.81 3.12
CA LYS A 120 -8.94 -23.89 4.11
C LYS A 120 -9.83 -25.04 3.62
N THR A 121 -10.80 -24.76 2.77
CA THR A 121 -11.71 -25.77 2.19
C THR A 121 -11.18 -26.37 0.89
N GLY A 122 -10.07 -25.87 0.36
CA GLY A 122 -9.53 -26.30 -0.94
C GLY A 122 -10.37 -25.85 -2.14
N LEU A 123 -11.32 -24.94 -1.92
CA LEU A 123 -12.19 -24.39 -2.97
C LEU A 123 -11.37 -23.63 -4.03
N ASP A 124 -10.37 -22.89 -3.61
CA ASP A 124 -9.41 -22.19 -4.48
C ASP A 124 -8.74 -23.15 -5.46
N SER A 125 -8.23 -24.26 -4.95
CA SER A 125 -7.59 -25.31 -5.75
C SER A 125 -8.57 -25.99 -6.72
N MET A 126 -9.80 -26.22 -6.29
CA MET A 126 -10.87 -26.77 -7.13
C MET A 126 -11.20 -25.81 -8.28
N LEU A 127 -11.40 -24.53 -7.96
CA LEU A 127 -11.72 -23.49 -8.94
C LEU A 127 -10.57 -23.31 -9.95
N ALA A 128 -9.32 -23.28 -9.48
CA ALA A 128 -8.16 -23.16 -10.38
C ALA A 128 -8.11 -24.32 -11.39
N ARG A 129 -8.36 -25.56 -10.96
CA ARG A 129 -8.43 -26.73 -11.86
C ARG A 129 -9.54 -26.59 -12.90
N VAL A 130 -10.71 -26.15 -12.48
CA VAL A 130 -11.86 -25.96 -13.38
C VAL A 130 -11.57 -24.87 -14.40
N MET A 131 -10.98 -23.75 -13.95
CA MET A 131 -10.63 -22.61 -14.80
C MET A 131 -9.49 -22.91 -15.79
N LEU A 132 -8.58 -23.83 -15.46
CA LEU A 132 -7.50 -24.24 -16.37
C LEU A 132 -7.98 -25.23 -17.47
N LYS A 133 -9.07 -25.98 -17.26
CA LYS A 133 -9.57 -26.96 -18.22
C LYS A 133 -9.81 -26.43 -19.65
N PRO A 134 -10.40 -25.23 -19.86
CA PRO A 134 -10.68 -24.71 -21.19
C PRO A 134 -9.45 -24.45 -22.05
N PHE A 135 -8.28 -24.29 -21.43
CA PHE A 135 -7.02 -23.94 -22.12
C PHE A 135 -6.33 -25.17 -22.78
N GLY A 136 -6.85 -26.37 -22.52
CA GLY A 136 -6.34 -27.61 -23.17
C GLY A 136 -4.91 -27.97 -22.79
N THR A 137 -4.22 -28.68 -23.68
CA THR A 137 -2.88 -29.22 -23.43
C THR A 137 -1.77 -28.56 -24.28
N GLN A 138 -2.12 -27.61 -25.15
CA GLN A 138 -1.12 -26.89 -25.94
C GLN A 138 -0.37 -25.90 -25.07
N SER A 139 0.96 -25.93 -25.14
CA SER A 139 1.85 -25.14 -24.28
C SER A 139 1.52 -23.64 -24.22
N ARG A 140 1.16 -23.05 -25.37
CA ARG A 140 0.79 -21.62 -25.44
C ARG A 140 -0.49 -21.30 -24.65
N PHE A 141 -1.51 -22.13 -24.82
CA PHE A 141 -2.79 -21.94 -24.12
C PHE A 141 -2.69 -22.32 -22.65
N VAL A 142 -1.88 -23.31 -22.29
CA VAL A 142 -1.60 -23.64 -20.90
C VAL A 142 -0.93 -22.46 -20.19
N LEU A 143 0.09 -21.83 -20.80
CA LEU A 143 0.73 -20.64 -20.26
C LEU A 143 -0.26 -19.48 -20.10
N LEU A 144 -1.08 -19.24 -21.14
CA LEU A 144 -2.12 -18.21 -21.07
C LEU A 144 -3.12 -18.49 -19.93
N GLY A 145 -3.55 -19.74 -19.80
CA GLY A 145 -4.43 -20.19 -18.72
C GLY A 145 -3.85 -19.94 -17.34
N PHE A 146 -2.56 -20.27 -17.14
CA PHE A 146 -1.88 -19.98 -15.89
C PHE A 146 -1.82 -18.49 -15.60
N LEU A 147 -1.51 -17.64 -16.57
CA LEU A 147 -1.47 -16.18 -16.39
C LEU A 147 -2.85 -15.63 -16.04
N VAL A 148 -3.88 -16.02 -16.79
CA VAL A 148 -5.26 -15.54 -16.55
C VAL A 148 -5.78 -15.99 -15.19
N VAL A 149 -5.64 -17.28 -14.87
CA VAL A 149 -6.12 -17.85 -13.60
C VAL A 149 -5.37 -17.23 -12.42
N THR A 150 -4.03 -17.09 -12.52
CA THR A 150 -3.23 -16.42 -11.49
C THR A 150 -3.67 -14.98 -11.31
N GLY A 151 -3.91 -14.24 -12.39
CA GLY A 151 -4.40 -12.86 -12.34
C GLY A 151 -5.76 -12.75 -11.63
N VAL A 152 -6.71 -13.61 -12.00
CA VAL A 152 -8.03 -13.64 -11.34
C VAL A 152 -7.91 -13.96 -9.86
N PHE A 153 -7.17 -14.99 -9.48
CA PHE A 153 -7.01 -15.35 -8.06
C PHE A 153 -6.25 -14.28 -7.25
N SER A 154 -5.27 -13.62 -7.86
CA SER A 154 -4.52 -12.53 -7.23
C SER A 154 -5.39 -11.32 -6.89
N MET A 155 -6.57 -11.18 -7.50
CA MET A 155 -7.54 -10.12 -7.15
C MET A 155 -8.27 -10.41 -5.83
N PHE A 156 -8.36 -11.67 -5.39
CA PHE A 156 -9.12 -12.11 -4.22
C PHE A 156 -8.25 -12.68 -3.10
N LEU A 157 -7.11 -13.26 -3.44
CA LEU A 157 -6.17 -13.87 -2.52
C LEU A 157 -4.90 -13.01 -2.42
N SER A 158 -4.08 -13.24 -1.40
CA SER A 158 -2.76 -12.63 -1.35
C SER A 158 -1.88 -13.16 -2.49
N ASN A 159 -1.03 -12.31 -3.06
CA ASN A 159 -0.12 -12.67 -4.15
C ASN A 159 0.74 -13.89 -3.80
N THR A 160 1.22 -13.96 -2.56
CA THR A 160 2.04 -15.07 -2.07
C THR A 160 1.26 -16.39 -2.03
N ALA A 161 0.01 -16.36 -1.53
CA ALA A 161 -0.84 -17.54 -1.49
C ALA A 161 -1.20 -18.02 -2.90
N THR A 162 -1.55 -17.09 -3.80
CA THR A 162 -1.84 -17.37 -5.21
C THR A 162 -0.64 -18.00 -5.90
N ALA A 163 0.56 -17.43 -5.75
CA ALA A 163 1.78 -17.97 -6.35
C ALA A 163 2.08 -19.39 -5.83
N ALA A 164 2.02 -19.61 -4.52
CA ALA A 164 2.24 -20.91 -3.92
C ALA A 164 1.25 -21.96 -4.44
N MET A 165 -0.05 -21.62 -4.51
CA MET A 165 -1.09 -22.49 -5.04
C MET A 165 -0.83 -22.82 -6.52
N MET A 166 -0.56 -21.83 -7.35
CA MET A 166 -0.35 -22.02 -8.78
C MET A 166 0.92 -22.84 -9.08
N LEU A 167 1.98 -22.71 -8.28
CA LEU A 167 3.17 -23.57 -8.38
C LEU A 167 2.86 -25.04 -8.17
N THR A 168 1.90 -25.39 -7.31
CA THR A 168 1.49 -26.81 -7.12
C THR A 168 0.87 -27.40 -8.36
N PHE A 169 0.18 -26.59 -9.19
CA PHE A 169 -0.38 -27.02 -10.46
C PHE A 169 0.64 -27.01 -11.59
N LEU A 170 1.61 -26.11 -11.56
CA LEU A 170 2.65 -26.02 -12.59
C LEU A 170 3.61 -27.22 -12.54
N ALA A 171 3.96 -27.70 -11.36
CA ALA A 171 4.91 -28.79 -11.16
C ALA A 171 4.56 -30.08 -11.93
N PRO A 172 3.31 -30.60 -11.91
CA PRO A 172 2.93 -31.75 -12.72
C PRO A 172 2.90 -31.45 -14.24
N VAL A 173 2.53 -30.23 -14.65
CA VAL A 173 2.46 -29.81 -16.06
C VAL A 173 3.85 -29.76 -16.71
N LEU A 174 4.88 -29.35 -15.96
CA LEU A 174 6.26 -29.32 -16.44
C LEU A 174 6.93 -30.70 -16.53
N LYS A 175 6.33 -31.73 -15.89
CA LYS A 175 6.83 -33.11 -15.92
C LYS A 175 6.18 -33.98 -16.99
N ALA A 176 5.11 -33.47 -17.61
CA ALA A 176 4.37 -34.14 -18.69
C ALA A 176 4.88 -33.73 -20.06
#